data_ac9d08703c3e92534dcc3bee19ca1610
#
_entry.id   ac9d08703c3e92534dcc3bee19ca1610
#
_cell.length_a   1.000
_cell.length_b   1.000
_cell.length_c   1.000
_cell.angle_alpha   90.00
_cell.angle_beta   90.00
_cell.angle_gamma   90.00
#
_symmetry.space_group_name_H-M   'P 1'
#
loop_
_entity.id
_entity.type
_entity.pdbx_description
1 polymer ?
#
loop_
_entity_poly.entity_id
_entity_poly.type
_entity_poly.pdbx_seq_one_letter_code
_entity_poly.pdbx_strand_id
1 'polypeptide(L)'
;MWLWILAGIGGFLLLVVLYDLLQRKHAILRNFPILGHFRYIFEAVGPELRQYIVTSNDEERPFSRDERSWVYASAKKQNNYSGFGTDNDLEGSSNYLVIKHAAFPVRADTGRDDHPIPCGKVLGGYRQRKHAFRMPSVVNISAMSFGSLSGPAIEAINRGSRMAGCLHNTGEGGVSPHHQHGADLTWQIGTGYFGCRTDDGNFDKQKFLEVCAANPIRAIEIKLSQGAKPGHGGVLPAAKISAEISRIRGIRRDVDCISPAFHQAFGDVSSMLDFVEDLAESTGLPVGIKSAVGELEFWRELGRQIATSGRAVDFVTVDGGEGGTGAAPLVFADHVALPFKIGFSRVYRILFEAGVADKIVFIGSGRLGYPEKALLAMSLGCDAINVGREAMMAVGCIQAQRCHTDHCPTGVATQNRWLTRGLVPGDKAPRLANYIIQLRKE
;
A
#
# COMPACT_ATOMS: atom_id res chain seq x y z
N MET A 1 -2.74 43.72 39.26
CA MET A 1 -2.45 42.80 38.16
C MET A 1 -3.16 41.45 38.32
N TRP A 2 -2.98 40.71 39.42
CA TRP A 2 -3.63 39.40 39.64
C TRP A 2 -5.15 39.42 39.66
N LEU A 3 -5.78 40.43 40.26
CA LEU A 3 -7.24 40.58 40.26
C LEU A 3 -7.86 40.72 38.85
N TRP A 4 -7.20 41.45 37.96
CA TRP A 4 -7.64 41.57 36.58
C TRP A 4 -7.49 40.26 35.79
N ILE A 5 -6.44 39.49 36.07
CA ILE A 5 -6.24 38.14 35.48
C ILE A 5 -7.38 37.21 35.95
N LEU A 6 -7.63 37.17 37.26
CA LEU A 6 -8.71 36.35 37.83
C LEU A 6 -10.08 36.75 37.31
N ALA A 7 -10.34 38.05 37.20
CA ALA A 7 -11.61 38.55 36.62
C ALA A 7 -11.73 38.14 35.12
N GLY A 8 -10.62 38.19 34.35
CA GLY A 8 -10.60 37.75 32.96
C GLY A 8 -10.88 36.25 32.81
N ILE A 9 -10.26 35.43 33.64
CA ILE A 9 -10.51 33.97 33.66
C ILE A 9 -11.93 33.67 34.05
N GLY A 10 -12.45 34.32 35.09
CA GLY A 10 -13.85 34.16 35.53
C GLY A 10 -14.85 34.57 34.46
N GLY A 11 -14.61 35.69 33.78
CA GLY A 11 -15.41 36.13 32.65
C GLY A 11 -15.40 35.14 31.46
N PHE A 12 -14.22 34.63 31.13
CA PHE A 12 -14.10 33.59 30.09
C PHE A 12 -14.88 32.32 30.45
N LEU A 13 -14.69 31.80 31.66
CA LEU A 13 -15.41 30.61 32.10
C LEU A 13 -16.91 30.80 32.12
N LEU A 14 -17.38 31.99 32.51
CA LEU A 14 -18.82 32.35 32.44
C LEU A 14 -19.34 32.32 31.02
N LEU A 15 -18.59 32.84 30.05
CA LEU A 15 -18.98 32.82 28.64
C LEU A 15 -19.06 31.38 28.12
N VAL A 16 -18.11 30.50 28.50
CA VAL A 16 -18.15 29.08 28.17
C VAL A 16 -19.38 28.40 28.75
N VAL A 17 -19.71 28.64 30.03
CA VAL A 17 -20.93 28.11 30.66
C VAL A 17 -22.18 28.58 29.92
N LEU A 18 -22.31 29.85 29.61
CA LEU A 18 -23.45 30.37 28.87
C LEU A 18 -23.58 29.73 27.49
N TYR A 19 -22.46 29.61 26.77
CA TYR A 19 -22.45 28.93 25.46
C TYR A 19 -22.91 27.47 25.60
N ASP A 20 -22.34 26.72 26.55
CA ASP A 20 -22.67 25.31 26.79
C ASP A 20 -24.17 25.12 27.10
N LEU A 21 -24.73 25.94 27.91
CA LEU A 21 -26.17 25.89 28.27
C LEU A 21 -27.10 26.26 27.12
N LEU A 22 -26.69 27.18 26.25
CA LEU A 22 -27.52 27.66 25.14
C LEU A 22 -27.44 26.80 23.89
N GLN A 23 -26.29 26.18 23.61
CA GLN A 23 -26.10 25.29 22.46
C GLN A 23 -27.01 24.04 22.58
N ARG A 24 -27.41 23.47 21.42
CA ARG A 24 -28.33 22.32 21.34
C ARG A 24 -27.69 21.09 20.70
N LYS A 25 -26.44 21.19 20.22
CA LYS A 25 -25.77 20.12 19.47
C LYS A 25 -25.17 19.03 20.38
N HIS A 26 -24.70 19.40 21.56
CA HIS A 26 -23.97 18.51 22.46
C HIS A 26 -24.66 18.42 23.84
N ALA A 27 -25.40 17.34 24.06
CA ALA A 27 -26.14 17.15 25.32
C ALA A 27 -25.23 17.13 26.55
N ILE A 28 -24.03 16.54 26.45
CA ILE A 28 -23.07 16.46 27.55
C ILE A 28 -22.57 17.85 27.96
N LEU A 29 -22.22 18.71 27.03
CA LEU A 29 -21.81 20.10 27.35
C LEU A 29 -22.94 20.87 28.02
N ARG A 30 -24.17 20.70 27.54
CA ARG A 30 -25.34 21.35 28.09
C ARG A 30 -25.67 20.89 29.53
N ASN A 31 -25.48 19.59 29.81
CA ASN A 31 -25.77 19.02 31.13
C ASN A 31 -24.62 19.25 32.12
N PHE A 32 -23.40 19.35 31.63
CA PHE A 32 -22.17 19.49 32.42
C PHE A 32 -21.27 20.58 31.81
N PRO A 33 -21.66 21.87 31.90
CA PRO A 33 -20.87 22.97 31.40
C PRO A 33 -19.42 22.91 31.91
N ILE A 34 -18.49 23.30 31.05
CA ILE A 34 -17.02 23.20 31.30
C ILE A 34 -16.54 21.76 31.45
N LEU A 35 -17.07 20.96 32.38
CA LEU A 35 -16.62 19.60 32.62
C LEU A 35 -16.83 18.68 31.42
N GLY A 36 -17.90 18.89 30.65
CA GLY A 36 -18.20 18.14 29.45
C GLY A 36 -17.11 18.25 28.38
N HIS A 37 -16.35 19.35 28.35
CA HIS A 37 -15.24 19.52 27.37
C HIS A 37 -14.10 18.51 27.61
N PHE A 38 -13.84 18.07 28.86
CA PHE A 38 -12.82 17.06 29.13
C PHE A 38 -13.12 15.74 28.41
N ARG A 39 -14.39 15.34 28.28
CA ARG A 39 -14.76 14.17 27.49
C ARG A 39 -14.25 14.28 26.06
N TYR A 40 -14.51 15.43 25.40
CA TYR A 40 -14.10 15.63 23.99
C TYR A 40 -12.59 15.74 23.85
N ILE A 41 -11.90 16.33 24.85
CA ILE A 41 -10.43 16.34 24.88
C ILE A 41 -9.90 14.90 24.96
N PHE A 42 -10.41 14.07 25.87
CA PHE A 42 -10.00 12.69 25.99
C PHE A 42 -10.36 11.85 24.76
N GLU A 43 -11.49 12.11 24.12
CA GLU A 43 -11.83 11.48 22.83
C GLU A 43 -10.85 11.88 21.73
N ALA A 44 -10.43 13.14 21.69
CA ALA A 44 -9.51 13.64 20.68
C ALA A 44 -8.09 13.10 20.84
N VAL A 45 -7.57 12.99 22.07
CA VAL A 45 -6.21 12.50 22.37
C VAL A 45 -6.17 11.01 22.69
N GLY A 46 -7.31 10.37 22.87
CA GLY A 46 -7.44 8.96 23.24
C GLY A 46 -6.75 7.98 22.29
N PRO A 47 -6.87 8.15 20.95
CA PRO A 47 -6.18 7.29 20.00
C PRO A 47 -4.65 7.28 20.19
N GLU A 48 -4.04 8.45 20.38
CA GLU A 48 -2.60 8.59 20.63
C GLU A 48 -2.20 7.99 21.98
N LEU A 49 -2.97 8.23 23.05
CA LEU A 49 -2.70 7.62 24.36
C LEU A 49 -2.79 6.10 24.29
N ARG A 50 -3.80 5.56 23.61
CA ARG A 50 -3.94 4.11 23.42
C ARG A 50 -2.74 3.55 22.68
N GLN A 51 -2.38 4.15 21.55
CA GLN A 51 -1.30 3.67 20.68
C GLN A 51 0.08 3.70 21.36
N TYR A 52 0.39 4.76 22.13
CA TYR A 52 1.73 4.95 22.66
C TYR A 52 1.93 4.55 24.11
N ILE A 53 0.85 4.40 24.89
CA ILE A 53 0.93 4.19 26.33
C ILE A 53 0.18 2.93 26.80
N VAL A 54 -1.04 2.73 26.31
CA VAL A 54 -1.95 1.72 26.87
C VAL A 54 -1.80 0.36 26.20
N THR A 55 -1.60 0.31 24.88
CA THR A 55 -1.52 -0.93 24.12
C THR A 55 -0.20 -1.66 24.39
N SER A 56 -0.23 -2.99 24.58
CA SER A 56 0.96 -3.82 24.72
C SER A 56 1.78 -3.87 23.42
N ASN A 57 3.01 -4.39 23.50
CA ASN A 57 3.96 -4.35 22.38
C ASN A 57 3.51 -5.19 21.19
N ASP A 58 2.76 -6.26 21.41
CA ASP A 58 2.35 -7.28 20.43
C ASP A 58 0.90 -7.17 19.97
N GLU A 59 0.01 -6.51 20.74
CA GLU A 59 -1.43 -6.48 20.48
C GLU A 59 -1.92 -5.32 19.59
N GLU A 60 -1.10 -4.29 19.37
CA GLU A 60 -1.51 -3.13 18.58
C GLU A 60 -1.79 -3.52 17.10
N ARG A 61 -2.82 -2.91 16.51
CA ARG A 61 -3.23 -3.12 15.12
C ARG A 61 -3.16 -1.81 14.32
N PRO A 62 -2.89 -1.87 13.00
CA PRO A 62 -2.58 -3.05 12.16
C PRO A 62 -1.15 -3.58 12.32
N PHE A 63 -0.21 -2.80 12.85
CA PHE A 63 1.16 -3.22 13.16
C PHE A 63 1.43 -3.01 14.64
N SER A 64 1.99 -4.03 15.29
CA SER A 64 2.38 -3.94 16.68
C SER A 64 3.55 -2.97 16.88
N ARG A 65 3.84 -2.61 18.13
CA ARG A 65 5.00 -1.77 18.46
C ARG A 65 6.30 -2.45 18.05
N ASP A 66 6.41 -3.76 18.24
CA ASP A 66 7.62 -4.51 17.90
C ASP A 66 7.82 -4.59 16.41
N GLU A 67 6.77 -4.87 15.63
CA GLU A 67 6.82 -4.78 14.17
C GLU A 67 7.28 -3.40 13.70
N ARG A 68 6.71 -2.32 14.23
CA ARG A 68 7.12 -0.96 13.85
C ARG A 68 8.56 -0.65 14.27
N SER A 69 8.96 -1.07 15.46
CA SER A 69 10.31 -0.85 15.99
C SER A 69 11.36 -1.55 15.12
N TRP A 70 11.10 -2.77 14.68
CA TRP A 70 11.97 -3.48 13.76
C TRP A 70 12.14 -2.72 12.42
N VAL A 71 11.05 -2.23 11.83
CA VAL A 71 11.12 -1.43 10.59
C VAL A 71 11.92 -0.14 10.81
N TYR A 72 11.65 0.59 11.90
CA TYR A 72 12.33 1.86 12.18
C TYR A 72 13.82 1.67 12.44
N ALA A 73 14.21 0.65 13.21
CA ALA A 73 15.61 0.34 13.50
C ALA A 73 16.36 -0.09 12.23
N SER A 74 15.78 -1.02 11.46
CA SER A 74 16.32 -1.50 10.18
C SER A 74 16.51 -0.36 9.18
N ALA A 75 15.52 0.52 9.04
CA ALA A 75 15.57 1.67 8.15
C ALA A 75 16.70 2.65 8.51
N LYS A 76 17.02 2.79 9.80
CA LYS A 76 18.07 3.69 10.31
C LYS A 76 19.44 3.01 10.47
N LYS A 77 19.59 1.74 10.14
CA LYS A 77 20.76 0.92 10.47
C LYS A 77 21.10 0.91 11.97
N GLN A 78 20.06 0.95 12.78
CA GLN A 78 20.19 0.79 14.25
C GLN A 78 20.06 -0.70 14.60
N ASN A 79 20.46 -1.04 15.83
CA ASN A 79 20.25 -2.39 16.34
C ASN A 79 18.76 -2.73 16.38
N ASN A 80 18.35 -3.76 15.64
CA ASN A 80 16.97 -4.28 15.58
C ASN A 80 16.80 -5.60 16.35
N TYR A 81 17.78 -6.00 17.18
CA TYR A 81 17.70 -7.18 18.03
C TYR A 81 16.91 -6.87 19.30
N SER A 82 16.15 -7.84 19.77
CA SER A 82 15.54 -7.82 21.10
C SER A 82 16.39 -8.62 22.09
N GLY A 83 16.47 -8.13 23.34
CA GLY A 83 17.14 -8.83 24.44
C GLY A 83 16.15 -9.70 25.21
N PHE A 84 16.66 -10.60 26.05
CA PHE A 84 15.92 -11.47 26.98
C PHE A 84 15.09 -12.60 26.33
N GLY A 85 14.84 -12.57 25.04
CA GLY A 85 14.05 -13.57 24.32
C GLY A 85 12.69 -13.04 23.86
N THR A 86 11.76 -13.94 23.59
CA THR A 86 10.41 -13.54 23.14
C THR A 86 9.52 -13.14 24.32
N ASP A 87 8.69 -12.10 24.11
CA ASP A 87 7.57 -11.72 24.97
C ASP A 87 6.20 -12.10 24.36
N ASN A 88 6.23 -12.81 23.22
CA ASN A 88 5.02 -13.36 22.59
C ASN A 88 4.58 -14.66 23.25
N ASP A 89 3.27 -14.89 23.37
CA ASP A 89 2.69 -16.15 23.81
C ASP A 89 2.75 -17.20 22.69
N LEU A 90 3.88 -17.93 22.62
CA LEU A 90 4.09 -18.96 21.60
C LEU A 90 3.22 -20.21 21.84
N GLU A 91 2.85 -20.49 23.10
CA GLU A 91 2.13 -21.70 23.48
C GLU A 91 0.62 -21.55 23.30
N GLY A 92 0.05 -20.40 23.66
CA GLY A 92 -1.38 -20.16 23.64
C GLY A 92 -1.91 -19.51 22.36
N SER A 93 -1.05 -18.89 21.55
CA SER A 93 -1.48 -18.19 20.33
C SER A 93 -1.86 -19.14 19.20
N SER A 94 -3.16 -19.21 18.88
CA SER A 94 -3.61 -19.86 17.64
C SER A 94 -3.13 -19.09 16.41
N ASN A 95 -2.72 -19.78 15.35
CA ASN A 95 -2.18 -19.20 14.11
C ASN A 95 -0.82 -18.49 14.23
N TYR A 96 -0.05 -18.78 15.27
CA TYR A 96 1.33 -18.29 15.36
C TYR A 96 2.18 -18.87 14.21
N LEU A 97 2.96 -18.02 13.56
CA LEU A 97 3.81 -18.45 12.46
C LEU A 97 5.20 -18.85 12.97
N VAL A 98 5.54 -20.10 12.82
CA VAL A 98 6.85 -20.65 13.19
C VAL A 98 7.62 -21.10 11.95
N ILE A 99 8.83 -20.62 11.79
CA ILE A 99 9.78 -21.10 10.77
C ILE A 99 10.63 -22.20 11.38
N LYS A 100 10.54 -23.41 10.82
CA LYS A 100 11.35 -24.54 11.28
C LYS A 100 12.82 -24.32 10.87
N HIS A 101 13.71 -24.24 11.86
CA HIS A 101 15.14 -24.14 11.59
C HIS A 101 15.72 -25.50 11.16
N ALA A 102 16.78 -25.46 10.36
CA ALA A 102 17.58 -26.62 10.03
C ALA A 102 18.81 -26.69 10.96
N ALA A 103 19.13 -27.90 11.50
CA ALA A 103 20.33 -28.09 12.31
C ALA A 103 21.61 -27.80 11.50
N PHE A 104 21.57 -28.05 10.20
CA PHE A 104 22.63 -27.75 9.26
C PHE A 104 22.14 -26.85 8.13
N PRO A 105 22.05 -25.52 8.40
CA PRO A 105 21.51 -24.59 7.40
C PRO A 105 22.48 -24.43 6.22
N VAL A 106 21.89 -24.18 5.05
CA VAL A 106 22.66 -23.75 3.87
C VAL A 106 23.14 -22.31 4.12
N ARG A 107 24.44 -22.09 4.02
CA ARG A 107 25.01 -20.74 4.10
C ARG A 107 24.80 -20.05 2.76
N ALA A 108 23.92 -19.05 2.73
CA ALA A 108 23.76 -18.17 1.59
C ALA A 108 24.56 -16.89 1.85
N ASP A 109 25.84 -16.89 1.54
CA ASP A 109 26.63 -15.67 1.49
C ASP A 109 26.59 -15.13 0.06
N THR A 110 25.96 -13.97 -0.12
CA THR A 110 25.93 -13.31 -1.44
C THR A 110 27.21 -12.52 -1.72
N GLY A 111 28.11 -12.38 -0.73
CA GLY A 111 29.34 -11.58 -0.83
C GLY A 111 29.09 -10.09 -1.12
N ARG A 112 27.83 -9.61 -1.00
CA ARG A 112 27.42 -8.25 -1.32
C ARG A 112 26.62 -7.65 -0.18
N ASP A 113 26.94 -6.39 0.18
CA ASP A 113 26.29 -5.64 1.26
C ASP A 113 24.82 -5.31 0.98
N ASP A 114 24.40 -5.29 -0.29
CA ASP A 114 23.02 -5.02 -0.71
C ASP A 114 22.11 -6.25 -0.74
N HIS A 115 22.66 -7.43 -0.45
CA HIS A 115 21.93 -8.72 -0.39
C HIS A 115 20.91 -8.89 -1.53
N PRO A 116 21.33 -8.90 -2.82
CA PRO A 116 20.41 -9.01 -3.94
C PRO A 116 19.79 -10.40 -4.01
N ILE A 117 18.47 -10.46 -4.08
CA ILE A 117 17.73 -11.71 -4.31
C ILE A 117 16.84 -11.48 -5.53
N PRO A 118 17.33 -11.77 -6.76
CA PRO A 118 16.54 -11.60 -7.96
C PRO A 118 15.41 -12.63 -8.02
N CYS A 119 14.29 -12.24 -8.66
CA CYS A 119 13.18 -13.14 -8.89
C CYS A 119 13.61 -14.35 -9.75
N GLY A 120 13.16 -15.55 -9.39
CA GLY A 120 13.44 -16.77 -10.15
C GLY A 120 12.81 -16.76 -11.54
N LYS A 121 11.55 -16.30 -11.64
CA LYS A 121 10.82 -16.15 -12.91
C LYS A 121 11.02 -14.76 -13.52
N VAL A 122 10.77 -14.66 -14.83
CA VAL A 122 10.87 -13.44 -15.63
C VAL A 122 9.46 -12.96 -15.98
N LEU A 123 9.12 -11.72 -15.67
CA LEU A 123 7.85 -11.11 -16.10
C LEU A 123 7.78 -11.11 -17.63
N GLY A 124 6.72 -11.67 -18.20
CA GLY A 124 6.55 -11.81 -19.65
C GLY A 124 7.47 -12.86 -20.31
N GLY A 125 8.31 -13.57 -19.53
CA GLY A 125 9.26 -14.54 -20.09
C GLY A 125 8.58 -15.74 -20.75
N TYR A 126 7.54 -16.30 -20.13
CA TYR A 126 6.80 -17.42 -20.73
C TYR A 126 6.12 -17.03 -22.06
N ARG A 127 5.59 -15.82 -22.13
CA ARG A 127 4.93 -15.25 -23.31
C ARG A 127 5.89 -14.65 -24.33
N GLN A 128 7.20 -14.70 -24.05
CA GLN A 128 8.26 -14.12 -24.91
C GLN A 128 7.98 -12.64 -25.26
N ARG A 129 7.49 -11.86 -24.28
CA ARG A 129 7.24 -10.42 -24.48
C ARG A 129 8.56 -9.72 -24.88
N LYS A 130 8.47 -8.81 -25.82
CA LYS A 130 9.66 -8.09 -26.37
C LYS A 130 10.51 -7.44 -25.28
N HIS A 131 9.87 -6.91 -24.24
CA HIS A 131 10.50 -6.26 -23.11
C HIS A 131 10.30 -7.07 -21.81
N ALA A 132 10.40 -8.42 -21.91
CA ALA A 132 10.38 -9.29 -20.73
C ALA A 132 11.42 -8.82 -19.71
N PHE A 133 11.07 -8.83 -18.42
CA PHE A 133 11.86 -8.20 -17.37
C PHE A 133 12.02 -9.13 -16.16
N ARG A 134 13.26 -9.39 -15.76
CA ARG A 134 13.56 -10.09 -14.50
C ARG A 134 13.66 -9.07 -13.38
N MET A 135 12.77 -9.13 -12.40
CA MET A 135 12.85 -8.30 -11.21
C MET A 135 14.17 -8.54 -10.47
N PRO A 136 14.98 -7.50 -10.22
CA PRO A 136 16.26 -7.67 -9.52
C PRO A 136 16.10 -7.95 -8.02
N SER A 137 14.88 -7.83 -7.50
CA SER A 137 14.53 -8.09 -6.11
C SER A 137 13.22 -8.86 -6.01
N VAL A 138 13.16 -9.86 -5.13
CA VAL A 138 11.92 -10.54 -4.73
C VAL A 138 11.05 -9.67 -3.82
N VAL A 139 11.61 -8.60 -3.24
CA VAL A 139 10.88 -7.60 -2.43
C VAL A 139 10.79 -6.31 -3.22
N ASN A 140 9.58 -5.89 -3.55
CA ASN A 140 9.30 -4.69 -4.34
C ASN A 140 8.31 -3.77 -3.62
N ILE A 141 8.18 -2.53 -4.10
CA ILE A 141 7.27 -1.55 -3.50
C ILE A 141 5.87 -1.70 -4.08
N SER A 142 4.90 -1.86 -3.17
CA SER A 142 3.47 -1.96 -3.50
C SER A 142 2.90 -0.66 -4.05
N ALA A 143 1.77 -0.76 -4.72
CA ALA A 143 1.02 0.35 -5.31
C ALA A 143 0.63 1.42 -4.29
N MET A 144 1.21 2.59 -4.40
CA MET A 144 0.92 3.77 -3.58
C MET A 144 0.94 5.03 -4.46
N SER A 145 -0.23 5.60 -4.71
CA SER A 145 -0.36 6.69 -5.67
C SER A 145 0.10 8.04 -5.13
N PHE A 146 0.67 8.88 -6.01
CA PHE A 146 0.75 10.32 -5.77
C PHE A 146 -0.65 10.91 -5.63
N GLY A 147 -0.85 11.69 -4.59
CA GLY A 147 -2.17 12.16 -4.16
C GLY A 147 -2.66 11.43 -2.91
N SER A 148 -2.56 10.11 -2.84
CA SER A 148 -2.69 9.39 -1.56
C SER A 148 -1.49 9.66 -0.67
N LEU A 149 -0.27 9.53 -1.21
CA LEU A 149 0.97 10.00 -0.58
C LEU A 149 1.37 11.37 -1.12
N SER A 150 2.19 12.07 -0.37
CA SER A 150 2.79 13.35 -0.75
C SER A 150 3.87 13.18 -1.84
N GLY A 151 4.15 14.24 -2.58
CA GLY A 151 5.25 14.26 -3.54
C GLY A 151 6.59 13.86 -2.90
N PRO A 152 7.01 14.50 -1.78
CA PRO A 152 8.25 14.12 -1.08
C PRO A 152 8.29 12.64 -0.65
N ALA A 153 7.16 12.06 -0.24
CA ALA A 153 7.10 10.64 0.13
C ALA A 153 7.32 9.73 -1.10
N ILE A 154 6.64 10.01 -2.21
CA ILE A 154 6.81 9.25 -3.46
C ILE A 154 8.25 9.38 -3.98
N GLU A 155 8.83 10.57 -3.95
CA GLU A 155 10.22 10.80 -4.33
C GLU A 155 11.19 10.00 -3.46
N ALA A 156 11.02 10.05 -2.12
CA ALA A 156 11.83 9.28 -1.20
C ALA A 156 11.74 7.77 -1.47
N ILE A 157 10.54 7.27 -1.75
CA ILE A 157 10.30 5.86 -2.08
C ILE A 157 10.97 5.52 -3.41
N ASN A 158 10.81 6.35 -4.45
CA ASN A 158 11.42 6.05 -5.75
C ASN A 158 12.95 6.04 -5.70
N ARG A 159 13.57 7.05 -5.09
CA ARG A 159 15.03 7.08 -4.87
C ARG A 159 15.52 5.89 -4.04
N GLY A 160 14.80 5.53 -2.97
CA GLY A 160 15.12 4.38 -2.14
C GLY A 160 14.99 3.06 -2.88
N SER A 161 13.99 2.92 -3.73
CA SER A 161 13.81 1.74 -4.61
C SER A 161 14.97 1.58 -5.58
N ARG A 162 15.43 2.68 -6.19
CA ARG A 162 16.65 2.66 -7.03
C ARG A 162 17.87 2.18 -6.23
N MET A 163 18.07 2.73 -5.04
CA MET A 163 19.21 2.36 -4.18
C MET A 163 19.18 0.89 -3.75
N ALA A 164 17.99 0.35 -3.47
CA ALA A 164 17.79 -1.05 -3.10
C ALA A 164 17.74 -2.01 -4.31
N GLY A 165 17.64 -1.49 -5.53
CA GLY A 165 17.47 -2.29 -6.73
C GLY A 165 16.14 -3.05 -6.75
N CYS A 166 15.01 -2.38 -6.47
CA CYS A 166 13.68 -2.97 -6.52
C CYS A 166 12.71 -2.12 -7.35
N LEU A 167 11.63 -2.74 -7.84
CA LEU A 167 10.57 -2.04 -8.58
C LEU A 167 9.75 -1.13 -7.65
N HIS A 168 9.32 -0.01 -8.21
CA HIS A 168 8.34 0.89 -7.57
C HIS A 168 7.03 0.88 -8.34
N ASN A 169 5.96 0.40 -7.72
CA ASN A 169 4.63 0.44 -8.30
C ASN A 169 3.99 1.82 -8.06
N THR A 170 3.57 2.48 -9.15
CA THR A 170 3.05 3.86 -9.13
C THR A 170 1.73 4.03 -8.39
N GLY A 171 1.00 2.92 -8.17
CA GLY A 171 -0.41 3.00 -7.80
C GLY A 171 -1.27 3.58 -8.94
N GLU A 172 -2.57 3.62 -8.71
CA GLU A 172 -3.58 3.97 -9.72
C GLU A 172 -3.71 5.48 -10.03
N GLY A 173 -2.84 6.32 -9.49
CA GLY A 173 -2.91 7.79 -9.65
C GLY A 173 -2.26 8.35 -10.92
N GLY A 174 -1.78 7.50 -11.82
CA GLY A 174 -0.94 7.88 -12.95
C GLY A 174 0.54 8.02 -12.56
N VAL A 175 1.41 8.18 -13.56
CA VAL A 175 2.83 8.46 -13.37
C VAL A 175 3.01 9.95 -13.09
N SER A 176 3.69 10.31 -12.00
CA SER A 176 3.98 11.69 -11.63
C SER A 176 5.48 11.99 -11.75
N PRO A 177 5.89 13.28 -11.79
CA PRO A 177 7.31 13.65 -11.73
C PRO A 177 8.03 13.07 -10.50
N HIS A 178 7.31 12.87 -9.39
CA HIS A 178 7.86 12.28 -8.18
C HIS A 178 8.21 10.78 -8.30
N HIS A 179 7.74 10.10 -9.36
CA HIS A 179 8.14 8.73 -9.70
C HIS A 179 9.40 8.67 -10.60
N GLN A 180 9.94 9.81 -11.05
CA GLN A 180 10.99 9.87 -12.06
C GLN A 180 12.38 10.14 -11.44
N HIS A 181 12.73 9.42 -10.38
CA HIS A 181 14.01 9.55 -9.67
C HIS A 181 14.93 8.33 -9.81
N GLY A 182 14.71 7.55 -10.87
CA GLY A 182 15.65 6.54 -11.36
C GLY A 182 15.36 5.11 -10.95
N ALA A 183 14.26 4.81 -10.26
CA ALA A 183 13.81 3.43 -10.09
C ALA A 183 13.03 2.96 -11.32
N ASP A 184 13.14 1.67 -11.64
CA ASP A 184 12.24 1.01 -12.59
C ASP A 184 10.81 0.94 -12.02
N LEU A 185 9.82 1.14 -12.89
CA LEU A 185 8.42 1.29 -12.51
C LEU A 185 7.56 0.09 -12.93
N THR A 186 6.62 -0.28 -12.08
CA THR A 186 5.38 -0.95 -12.48
C THR A 186 4.29 0.12 -12.54
N TRP A 187 3.72 0.37 -13.72
CA TRP A 187 2.61 1.30 -13.83
C TRP A 187 1.29 0.60 -13.56
N GLN A 188 0.58 1.03 -12.52
CA GLN A 188 -0.72 0.47 -12.19
C GLN A 188 -1.84 1.28 -12.85
N ILE A 189 -2.71 0.58 -13.58
CA ILE A 189 -3.91 1.13 -14.22
C ILE A 189 -5.13 0.67 -13.41
N GLY A 190 -5.77 1.63 -12.75
CA GLY A 190 -7.04 1.40 -12.05
C GLY A 190 -8.25 1.73 -12.94
N THR A 191 -9.44 1.54 -12.39
CA THR A 191 -10.73 1.74 -13.05
C THR A 191 -11.01 3.18 -13.50
N GLY A 192 -10.26 4.15 -12.95
CA GLY A 192 -10.33 5.56 -13.37
C GLY A 192 -9.39 5.94 -14.50
N TYR A 193 -8.51 5.02 -14.97
CA TYR A 193 -7.53 5.22 -16.04
C TYR A 193 -6.69 6.49 -15.92
N PHE A 194 -6.38 6.91 -14.69
CA PHE A 194 -5.64 8.15 -14.43
C PHE A 194 -4.27 8.13 -15.11
N GLY A 195 -3.98 9.20 -15.86
CA GLY A 195 -2.79 9.34 -16.69
C GLY A 195 -2.95 8.84 -18.13
N CYS A 196 -3.98 8.03 -18.42
CA CYS A 196 -4.31 7.55 -19.77
C CYS A 196 -5.84 7.47 -19.98
N ARG A 197 -6.54 8.58 -19.70
CA ARG A 197 -7.99 8.66 -19.85
C ARG A 197 -8.43 9.74 -20.82
N THR A 198 -9.58 9.53 -21.45
CA THR A 198 -10.33 10.57 -22.17
C THR A 198 -10.99 11.52 -21.17
N ASP A 199 -11.53 12.63 -21.64
CA ASP A 199 -12.26 13.58 -20.80
C ASP A 199 -13.53 12.96 -20.19
N ASP A 200 -14.14 11.98 -20.89
CA ASP A 200 -15.29 11.20 -20.40
C ASP A 200 -14.90 10.09 -19.43
N GLY A 201 -13.60 9.90 -19.17
CA GLY A 201 -13.10 8.94 -18.20
C GLY A 201 -12.85 7.53 -18.72
N ASN A 202 -12.93 7.30 -20.02
CA ASN A 202 -12.61 6.03 -20.65
C ASN A 202 -11.11 5.86 -20.90
N PHE A 203 -10.68 4.64 -21.19
CA PHE A 203 -9.28 4.36 -21.52
C PHE A 203 -8.89 5.03 -22.86
N ASP A 204 -7.74 5.71 -22.87
CA ASP A 204 -7.14 6.37 -24.04
C ASP A 204 -5.80 5.67 -24.35
N LYS A 205 -5.82 4.85 -25.41
CA LYS A 205 -4.66 4.06 -25.83
C LYS A 205 -3.48 4.92 -26.28
N GLN A 206 -3.75 6.06 -26.92
CA GLN A 206 -2.68 6.94 -27.40
C GLN A 206 -1.92 7.56 -26.22
N LYS A 207 -2.63 8.12 -25.23
CA LYS A 207 -2.02 8.62 -23.99
C LYS A 207 -1.30 7.52 -23.22
N PHE A 208 -1.85 6.31 -23.20
CA PHE A 208 -1.20 5.16 -22.58
C PHE A 208 0.18 4.88 -23.20
N LEU A 209 0.27 4.82 -24.53
CA LEU A 209 1.52 4.59 -25.26
C LEU A 209 2.54 5.71 -25.03
N GLU A 210 2.09 6.96 -25.01
CA GLU A 210 2.93 8.13 -24.75
C GLU A 210 3.55 8.06 -23.33
N VAL A 211 2.77 7.69 -22.32
CA VAL A 211 3.27 7.52 -20.95
C VAL A 211 4.25 6.35 -20.86
N CYS A 212 3.98 5.22 -21.53
CA CYS A 212 4.90 4.08 -21.56
C CYS A 212 6.23 4.45 -22.20
N ALA A 213 6.21 5.20 -23.29
CA ALA A 213 7.43 5.60 -23.99
C ALA A 213 8.28 6.63 -23.21
N ALA A 214 7.63 7.49 -22.41
CA ALA A 214 8.28 8.58 -21.67
C ALA A 214 8.86 8.18 -20.32
N ASN A 215 8.57 6.97 -19.81
CA ASN A 215 8.90 6.59 -18.43
C ASN A 215 9.61 5.22 -18.37
N PRO A 216 10.40 4.93 -17.33
CA PRO A 216 11.10 3.67 -17.15
C PRO A 216 10.17 2.55 -16.66
N ILE A 217 9.07 2.31 -17.39
CA ILE A 217 8.07 1.31 -17.08
C ILE A 217 8.58 -0.05 -17.55
N ARG A 218 8.57 -1.03 -16.64
CA ARG A 218 8.99 -2.41 -16.89
C ARG A 218 7.84 -3.40 -16.91
N ALA A 219 6.72 -3.04 -16.31
CA ALA A 219 5.51 -3.86 -16.28
C ALA A 219 4.26 -2.97 -16.14
N ILE A 220 3.14 -3.47 -16.64
CA ILE A 220 1.81 -2.87 -16.47
C ILE A 220 0.99 -3.76 -15.54
N GLU A 221 0.38 -3.18 -14.52
CA GLU A 221 -0.51 -3.87 -13.59
C GLU A 221 -1.93 -3.33 -13.69
N ILE A 222 -2.86 -4.13 -14.18
CA ILE A 222 -4.30 -3.79 -14.22
C ILE A 222 -4.89 -4.11 -12.84
N LYS A 223 -5.35 -3.09 -12.14
CA LYS A 223 -5.95 -3.24 -10.82
C LYS A 223 -7.44 -3.52 -10.93
N LEU A 224 -7.84 -4.76 -10.67
CA LEU A 224 -9.25 -5.14 -10.55
C LEU A 224 -9.83 -4.76 -9.18
N SER A 225 -9.05 -5.04 -8.11
CA SER A 225 -9.42 -4.68 -6.75
C SER A 225 -8.20 -4.63 -5.82
N GLN A 226 -8.41 -4.24 -4.56
CA GLN A 226 -7.39 -4.29 -3.51
C GLN A 226 -7.97 -4.83 -2.20
N GLY A 227 -7.14 -5.45 -1.36
CA GLY A 227 -7.56 -6.14 -0.16
C GLY A 227 -8.31 -5.28 0.85
N ALA A 228 -7.89 -4.03 1.03
CA ALA A 228 -8.51 -3.13 2.01
C ALA A 228 -9.87 -2.55 1.60
N LYS A 229 -10.30 -2.69 0.36
CA LYS A 229 -11.60 -2.22 -0.14
C LYS A 229 -12.02 -2.92 -1.44
N PRO A 230 -12.22 -4.24 -1.42
CA PRO A 230 -12.60 -4.98 -2.62
C PRO A 230 -14.00 -4.57 -3.08
N GLY A 231 -14.18 -4.43 -4.40
CA GLY A 231 -15.46 -4.00 -4.98
C GLY A 231 -15.81 -2.53 -4.77
N HIS A 232 -14.92 -1.75 -4.17
CA HIS A 232 -15.06 -0.31 -4.01
C HIS A 232 -13.94 0.41 -4.76
N GLY A 233 -14.29 1.38 -5.60
CA GLY A 233 -13.32 2.19 -6.35
C GLY A 233 -12.37 3.00 -5.46
N GLY A 234 -11.34 3.55 -6.07
CA GLY A 234 -10.42 4.48 -5.39
C GLY A 234 -11.14 5.73 -4.91
N VAL A 235 -10.81 6.21 -3.71
CA VAL A 235 -11.32 7.48 -3.17
C VAL A 235 -10.15 8.39 -2.84
N LEU A 236 -10.16 9.59 -3.42
CA LEU A 236 -9.25 10.68 -3.06
C LEU A 236 -10.10 11.90 -2.66
N PRO A 237 -10.11 12.29 -1.37
CA PRO A 237 -10.87 13.44 -0.90
C PRO A 237 -10.47 14.73 -1.60
N ALA A 238 -11.44 15.61 -1.88
CA ALA A 238 -11.23 16.91 -2.53
C ALA A 238 -10.14 17.75 -1.85
N ALA A 239 -10.08 17.71 -0.51
CA ALA A 239 -9.05 18.38 0.28
C ALA A 239 -7.61 18.01 -0.10
N LYS A 240 -7.39 16.84 -0.68
CA LYS A 240 -6.07 16.34 -1.14
C LYS A 240 -5.81 16.61 -2.62
N ILE A 241 -6.76 17.15 -3.38
CA ILE A 241 -6.61 17.34 -4.82
C ILE A 241 -5.94 18.69 -5.11
N SER A 242 -4.62 18.69 -5.24
CA SER A 242 -3.85 19.84 -5.69
C SER A 242 -4.02 20.09 -7.20
N ALA A 243 -3.57 21.25 -7.69
CA ALA A 243 -3.55 21.54 -9.12
C ALA A 243 -2.71 20.53 -9.93
N GLU A 244 -1.61 20.05 -9.34
CA GLU A 244 -0.74 19.04 -9.94
C GLU A 244 -1.45 17.70 -10.04
N ILE A 245 -2.10 17.24 -8.97
CA ILE A 245 -2.87 15.99 -8.96
C ILE A 245 -4.02 16.05 -9.94
N SER A 246 -4.77 17.15 -9.97
CA SER A 246 -5.85 17.39 -10.92
C SER A 246 -5.38 17.22 -12.37
N ARG A 247 -4.24 17.84 -12.73
CA ARG A 247 -3.66 17.74 -14.05
C ARG A 247 -3.20 16.32 -14.40
N ILE A 248 -2.49 15.65 -13.48
CA ILE A 248 -1.96 14.28 -13.73
C ILE A 248 -3.10 13.27 -13.88
N ARG A 249 -4.15 13.39 -13.07
CA ARG A 249 -5.28 12.45 -13.10
C ARG A 249 -6.36 12.82 -14.12
N GLY A 250 -6.37 14.05 -14.66
CA GLY A 250 -7.45 14.56 -15.50
C GLY A 250 -8.77 14.66 -14.74
N ILE A 251 -8.78 15.29 -13.54
CA ILE A 251 -9.94 15.35 -12.64
C ILE A 251 -10.20 16.77 -12.11
N ARG A 252 -11.41 17.03 -11.64
CA ARG A 252 -11.78 18.29 -10.98
C ARG A 252 -11.16 18.38 -9.58
N ARG A 253 -10.97 19.60 -9.09
CA ARG A 253 -10.35 19.89 -7.79
C ARG A 253 -11.31 20.04 -6.62
N ASP A 254 -12.55 20.35 -6.91
CA ASP A 254 -13.59 20.83 -5.97
C ASP A 254 -14.53 19.72 -5.49
N VAL A 255 -14.31 18.49 -5.95
CA VAL A 255 -15.11 17.32 -5.59
C VAL A 255 -14.22 16.12 -5.29
N ASP A 256 -14.70 15.22 -4.45
CA ASP A 256 -14.02 13.95 -4.20
C ASP A 256 -13.84 13.17 -5.50
N CYS A 257 -12.64 12.66 -5.74
CA CYS A 257 -12.37 11.79 -6.87
C CYS A 257 -12.67 10.34 -6.49
N ILE A 258 -13.79 9.83 -7.00
CA ILE A 258 -14.23 8.44 -6.79
C ILE A 258 -14.08 7.70 -8.11
N SER A 259 -13.26 6.64 -8.13
CA SER A 259 -13.12 5.77 -9.29
C SER A 259 -14.31 4.82 -9.40
N PRO A 260 -14.72 4.40 -10.61
CA PRO A 260 -15.71 3.33 -10.78
C PRO A 260 -15.30 2.04 -10.04
N ALA A 261 -16.28 1.19 -9.70
CA ALA A 261 -16.02 -0.10 -9.06
C ALA A 261 -15.48 -1.16 -10.05
N PHE A 262 -15.62 -0.94 -11.36
CA PHE A 262 -15.24 -1.86 -12.43
C PHE A 262 -14.62 -1.10 -13.62
N HIS A 263 -13.88 -1.82 -14.46
CA HIS A 263 -13.31 -1.27 -15.68
C HIS A 263 -14.37 -1.10 -16.78
N GLN A 264 -14.29 0.02 -17.50
CA GLN A 264 -15.15 0.26 -18.67
C GLN A 264 -14.65 -0.47 -19.92
N ALA A 265 -13.34 -0.77 -19.99
CA ALA A 265 -12.71 -1.39 -21.15
C ALA A 265 -13.04 -2.89 -21.31
N PHE A 266 -13.51 -3.56 -20.25
CA PHE A 266 -13.86 -4.97 -20.28
C PHE A 266 -14.90 -5.32 -19.20
N GLY A 267 -15.71 -6.35 -19.44
CA GLY A 267 -16.79 -6.77 -18.54
C GLY A 267 -16.71 -8.21 -18.05
N ASP A 268 -15.80 -9.01 -18.60
CA ASP A 268 -15.60 -10.43 -18.27
C ASP A 268 -14.12 -10.83 -18.43
N VAL A 269 -13.82 -12.10 -18.11
CA VAL A 269 -12.45 -12.63 -18.20
C VAL A 269 -11.93 -12.64 -19.64
N SER A 270 -12.80 -12.93 -20.62
CA SER A 270 -12.40 -12.99 -22.03
C SER A 270 -11.96 -11.61 -22.54
N SER A 271 -12.83 -10.62 -22.38
CA SER A 271 -12.55 -9.24 -22.79
C SER A 271 -11.40 -8.62 -21.98
N MET A 272 -11.22 -9.01 -20.71
CA MET A 272 -10.05 -8.63 -19.91
C MET A 272 -8.75 -9.18 -20.52
N LEU A 273 -8.73 -10.45 -20.92
CA LEU A 273 -7.55 -11.05 -21.56
C LEU A 273 -7.26 -10.42 -22.93
N ASP A 274 -8.28 -10.04 -23.71
CA ASP A 274 -8.09 -9.27 -24.94
C ASP A 274 -7.45 -7.92 -24.66
N PHE A 275 -7.91 -7.23 -23.62
CA PHE A 275 -7.31 -5.96 -23.20
C PHE A 275 -5.88 -6.12 -22.73
N VAL A 276 -5.56 -7.18 -21.95
CA VAL A 276 -4.19 -7.51 -21.52
C VAL A 276 -3.28 -7.72 -22.72
N GLU A 277 -3.70 -8.53 -23.69
CA GLU A 277 -2.88 -8.80 -24.89
C GLU A 277 -2.71 -7.55 -25.75
N ASP A 278 -3.76 -6.74 -25.93
CA ASP A 278 -3.67 -5.48 -26.68
C ASP A 278 -2.63 -4.52 -26.07
N LEU A 279 -2.59 -4.38 -24.74
CA LEU A 279 -1.59 -3.56 -24.06
C LEU A 279 -0.17 -4.15 -24.20
N ALA A 280 -0.06 -5.47 -24.04
CA ALA A 280 1.24 -6.16 -24.13
C ALA A 280 1.81 -6.13 -25.55
N GLU A 281 1.01 -6.36 -26.58
CA GLU A 281 1.42 -6.30 -27.98
C GLU A 281 1.82 -4.88 -28.40
N SER A 282 1.03 -3.88 -27.98
CA SER A 282 1.28 -2.48 -28.33
C SER A 282 2.55 -1.91 -27.72
N THR A 283 2.96 -2.42 -26.52
CA THR A 283 4.14 -1.90 -25.79
C THR A 283 5.32 -2.85 -25.79
N GLY A 284 5.09 -4.13 -25.98
CA GLY A 284 6.06 -5.20 -25.74
C GLY A 284 6.33 -5.48 -24.26
N LEU A 285 5.66 -4.78 -23.34
CA LEU A 285 5.83 -4.91 -21.88
C LEU A 285 5.02 -6.10 -21.33
N PRO A 286 5.47 -6.72 -20.23
CA PRO A 286 4.65 -7.67 -19.48
C PRO A 286 3.45 -6.97 -18.84
N VAL A 287 2.27 -7.59 -18.95
CA VAL A 287 1.00 -7.09 -18.40
C VAL A 287 0.41 -8.13 -17.47
N GLY A 288 0.13 -7.72 -16.23
CA GLY A 288 -0.50 -8.56 -15.21
C GLY A 288 -1.71 -7.89 -14.58
N ILE A 289 -2.30 -8.60 -13.64
CA ILE A 289 -3.47 -8.13 -12.89
C ILE A 289 -3.18 -8.11 -11.39
N LYS A 290 -3.86 -7.20 -10.67
CA LYS A 290 -3.92 -7.20 -9.21
C LYS A 290 -5.35 -7.34 -8.74
N SER A 291 -5.61 -8.30 -7.83
CA SER A 291 -6.92 -8.50 -7.24
C SER A 291 -6.85 -8.92 -5.78
N ALA A 292 -7.84 -8.50 -5.00
CA ALA A 292 -8.21 -9.17 -3.76
C ALA A 292 -8.91 -10.49 -4.07
N VAL A 293 -9.06 -11.34 -3.07
CA VAL A 293 -9.72 -12.65 -3.21
C VAL A 293 -11.01 -12.63 -2.40
N GLY A 294 -12.11 -12.89 -3.08
CA GLY A 294 -13.43 -13.15 -2.54
C GLY A 294 -13.98 -14.39 -3.20
N GLU A 295 -14.89 -14.21 -4.17
CA GLU A 295 -15.41 -15.30 -5.03
C GLU A 295 -14.31 -15.95 -5.85
N LEU A 296 -14.38 -17.28 -5.96
CA LEU A 296 -13.34 -18.06 -6.63
C LEU A 296 -13.63 -18.32 -8.10
N GLU A 297 -14.83 -18.03 -8.57
CA GLU A 297 -15.25 -18.33 -9.94
C GLU A 297 -14.43 -17.54 -10.98
N PHE A 298 -14.16 -16.28 -10.70
CA PHE A 298 -13.23 -15.47 -11.50
C PHE A 298 -11.88 -16.18 -11.74
N TRP A 299 -11.30 -16.75 -10.69
CA TRP A 299 -9.99 -17.42 -10.75
C TRP A 299 -10.07 -18.74 -11.52
N ARG A 300 -11.16 -19.50 -11.38
CA ARG A 300 -11.39 -20.72 -12.16
C ARG A 300 -11.52 -20.42 -13.64
N GLU A 301 -12.33 -19.42 -13.97
CA GLU A 301 -12.53 -18.99 -15.36
C GLU A 301 -11.23 -18.43 -15.95
N LEU A 302 -10.47 -17.64 -15.20
CA LEU A 302 -9.16 -17.16 -15.63
C LEU A 302 -8.22 -18.33 -15.95
N GLY A 303 -8.09 -19.31 -15.05
CA GLY A 303 -7.27 -20.50 -15.27
C GLY A 303 -7.70 -21.29 -16.49
N ARG A 304 -9.00 -21.53 -16.66
CA ARG A 304 -9.58 -22.21 -17.81
C ARG A 304 -9.25 -21.49 -19.13
N GLN A 305 -9.45 -20.18 -19.19
CA GLN A 305 -9.18 -19.41 -20.40
C GLN A 305 -7.71 -19.34 -20.76
N ILE A 306 -6.82 -19.15 -19.77
CA ILE A 306 -5.37 -19.19 -20.00
C ILE A 306 -4.95 -20.56 -20.55
N ALA A 307 -5.53 -21.65 -20.05
CA ALA A 307 -5.21 -23.00 -20.51
C ALA A 307 -5.65 -23.26 -21.96
N THR A 308 -6.73 -22.63 -22.43
CA THR A 308 -7.40 -23.00 -23.68
C THR A 308 -7.35 -21.96 -24.80
N SER A 309 -7.18 -20.66 -24.48
CA SER A 309 -7.32 -19.59 -25.48
C SER A 309 -6.02 -19.08 -26.09
N GLY A 310 -4.86 -19.50 -25.57
CA GLY A 310 -3.57 -18.93 -25.96
C GLY A 310 -3.30 -17.51 -25.44
N ARG A 311 -4.26 -16.85 -24.78
CA ARG A 311 -4.11 -15.54 -24.11
C ARG A 311 -3.79 -15.76 -22.64
N ALA A 312 -2.99 -14.87 -22.03
CA ALA A 312 -2.62 -14.99 -20.61
C ALA A 312 -2.21 -13.66 -20.01
N VAL A 313 -2.34 -13.54 -18.70
CA VAL A 313 -1.64 -12.53 -17.92
C VAL A 313 -0.19 -12.97 -17.66
N ASP A 314 0.75 -12.04 -17.68
CA ASP A 314 2.16 -12.35 -17.43
C ASP A 314 2.45 -12.53 -15.93
N PHE A 315 1.67 -11.86 -15.07
CA PHE A 315 1.76 -11.99 -13.62
C PHE A 315 0.42 -11.72 -12.93
N VAL A 316 0.30 -12.23 -11.73
CA VAL A 316 -0.86 -12.03 -10.85
C VAL A 316 -0.38 -11.52 -9.50
N THR A 317 -0.84 -10.34 -9.10
CA THR A 317 -0.65 -9.81 -7.75
C THR A 317 -1.89 -10.11 -6.92
N VAL A 318 -1.75 -10.99 -5.92
CA VAL A 318 -2.82 -11.29 -4.95
C VAL A 318 -2.68 -10.39 -3.75
N ASP A 319 -3.72 -9.59 -3.47
CA ASP A 319 -3.74 -8.62 -2.37
C ASP A 319 -4.65 -9.11 -1.23
N GLY A 320 -4.05 -9.44 -0.09
CA GLY A 320 -4.78 -9.93 1.09
C GLY A 320 -5.65 -8.86 1.74
N GLY A 321 -6.67 -9.29 2.46
CA GLY A 321 -7.56 -8.43 3.24
C GLY A 321 -6.84 -7.57 4.29
N GLU A 322 -5.66 -8.03 4.74
CA GLU A 322 -4.77 -7.28 5.63
C GLU A 322 -4.10 -6.07 4.96
N GLY A 323 -4.28 -5.89 3.66
CA GLY A 323 -3.71 -4.78 2.90
C GLY A 323 -4.14 -3.42 3.44
N GLY A 324 -3.40 -2.36 3.06
CA GLY A 324 -3.69 -0.99 3.47
C GLY A 324 -4.36 -0.16 2.38
N THR A 325 -4.97 0.96 2.79
CA THR A 325 -5.50 1.98 1.89
C THR A 325 -5.42 3.35 2.53
N GLY A 326 -5.48 4.41 1.71
CA GLY A 326 -5.56 5.78 2.21
C GLY A 326 -6.95 6.16 2.73
N ALA A 327 -8.02 5.58 2.17
CA ALA A 327 -9.41 5.79 2.59
C ALA A 327 -10.27 4.61 2.15
N ALA A 328 -11.06 4.06 3.06
CA ALA A 328 -12.06 3.02 2.80
C ALA A 328 -13.18 3.09 3.83
N PRO A 329 -14.41 2.70 3.48
CA PRO A 329 -15.42 2.37 4.49
C PRO A 329 -14.95 1.18 5.33
N LEU A 330 -15.20 1.23 6.65
CA LEU A 330 -14.69 0.25 7.60
C LEU A 330 -15.15 -1.19 7.26
N VAL A 331 -16.40 -1.35 6.87
CA VAL A 331 -16.96 -2.67 6.50
C VAL A 331 -16.18 -3.33 5.35
N PHE A 332 -15.70 -2.56 4.37
CA PHE A 332 -14.89 -3.10 3.28
C PHE A 332 -13.48 -3.49 3.74
N ALA A 333 -12.91 -2.73 4.65
CA ALA A 333 -11.58 -3.02 5.18
C ALA A 333 -11.58 -4.27 6.08
N ASP A 334 -12.66 -4.51 6.82
CA ASP A 334 -12.67 -5.52 7.88
C ASP A 334 -13.38 -6.83 7.48
N HIS A 335 -14.30 -6.82 6.47
CA HIS A 335 -15.24 -7.93 6.30
C HIS A 335 -15.43 -8.45 4.87
N VAL A 336 -14.66 -8.01 3.88
CA VAL A 336 -14.97 -8.35 2.48
C VAL A 336 -13.91 -9.22 1.80
N ALA A 337 -12.60 -8.93 1.95
CA ALA A 337 -11.55 -9.75 1.35
C ALA A 337 -11.09 -10.88 2.24
N LEU A 338 -10.68 -11.99 1.63
CA LEU A 338 -9.98 -13.06 2.36
C LEU A 338 -8.59 -12.59 2.79
N PRO A 339 -8.14 -13.01 3.98
CA PRO A 339 -6.74 -12.84 4.40
C PRO A 339 -5.77 -13.46 3.37
N PHE A 340 -4.59 -12.86 3.22
CA PHE A 340 -3.59 -13.27 2.22
C PHE A 340 -3.31 -14.77 2.24
N LYS A 341 -3.01 -15.33 3.42
CA LYS A 341 -2.68 -16.75 3.58
C LYS A 341 -3.74 -17.67 2.95
N ILE A 342 -5.01 -17.35 3.18
CA ILE A 342 -6.15 -18.15 2.67
C ILE A 342 -6.40 -17.84 1.20
N GLY A 343 -6.48 -16.57 0.85
CA GLY A 343 -6.79 -16.13 -0.51
C GLY A 343 -5.74 -16.59 -1.52
N PHE A 344 -4.47 -16.34 -1.20
CA PHE A 344 -3.36 -16.74 -2.08
C PHE A 344 -3.31 -18.26 -2.30
N SER A 345 -3.42 -19.05 -1.23
CA SER A 345 -3.37 -20.52 -1.33
C SER A 345 -4.48 -21.06 -2.24
N ARG A 346 -5.69 -20.47 -2.20
CA ARG A 346 -6.81 -20.86 -3.06
C ARG A 346 -6.56 -20.50 -4.53
N VAL A 347 -6.09 -19.28 -4.77
CA VAL A 347 -5.77 -18.80 -6.13
C VAL A 347 -4.65 -19.65 -6.74
N TYR A 348 -3.56 -19.86 -6.02
CA TYR A 348 -2.45 -20.67 -6.49
C TYR A 348 -2.89 -22.10 -6.83
N ARG A 349 -3.68 -22.74 -5.96
CA ARG A 349 -4.23 -24.08 -6.19
C ARG A 349 -5.07 -24.14 -7.46
N ILE A 350 -6.00 -23.21 -7.66
CA ILE A 350 -6.86 -23.16 -8.84
C ILE A 350 -6.03 -23.06 -10.12
N LEU A 351 -5.05 -22.17 -10.16
CA LEU A 351 -4.23 -21.97 -11.34
C LEU A 351 -3.23 -23.11 -11.56
N PHE A 352 -2.80 -23.77 -10.47
CA PHE A 352 -1.99 -24.99 -10.55
C PHE A 352 -2.81 -26.16 -11.10
N GLU A 353 -4.02 -26.40 -10.61
CA GLU A 353 -4.93 -27.46 -11.10
C GLU A 353 -5.35 -27.22 -12.57
N ALA A 354 -5.40 -25.96 -13.02
CA ALA A 354 -5.61 -25.59 -14.42
C ALA A 354 -4.35 -25.78 -15.30
N GLY A 355 -3.19 -26.16 -14.72
CA GLY A 355 -1.92 -26.37 -15.44
C GLY A 355 -1.30 -25.08 -15.98
N VAL A 356 -1.54 -23.93 -15.34
CA VAL A 356 -1.07 -22.62 -15.81
C VAL A 356 -0.14 -21.90 -14.82
N ALA A 357 0.05 -22.43 -13.61
CA ALA A 357 0.84 -21.78 -12.57
C ALA A 357 2.31 -21.51 -12.98
N ASP A 358 2.93 -22.41 -13.74
CA ASP A 358 4.29 -22.23 -14.22
C ASP A 358 4.44 -21.11 -15.26
N LYS A 359 3.32 -20.74 -15.90
CA LYS A 359 3.26 -19.72 -16.94
C LYS A 359 3.12 -18.29 -16.40
N ILE A 360 2.85 -18.15 -15.11
CA ILE A 360 2.49 -16.90 -14.44
C ILE A 360 3.51 -16.61 -13.34
N VAL A 361 3.87 -15.33 -13.18
CA VAL A 361 4.63 -14.87 -12.02
C VAL A 361 3.64 -14.48 -10.92
N PHE A 362 3.77 -15.08 -9.73
CA PHE A 362 2.92 -14.79 -8.58
C PHE A 362 3.56 -13.76 -7.66
N ILE A 363 2.84 -12.68 -7.39
CA ILE A 363 3.28 -11.61 -6.49
C ILE A 363 2.31 -11.54 -5.30
N GLY A 364 2.84 -11.61 -4.09
CA GLY A 364 2.06 -11.44 -2.86
C GLY A 364 2.02 -9.99 -2.40
N SER A 365 0.88 -9.54 -1.88
CA SER A 365 0.71 -8.23 -1.24
C SER A 365 -0.25 -8.34 -0.06
N GLY A 366 -0.03 -7.57 0.98
CA GLY A 366 -0.86 -7.59 2.18
C GLY A 366 -0.05 -7.89 3.45
N ARG A 367 0.63 -6.88 3.99
CA ARG A 367 1.38 -6.94 5.25
C ARG A 367 2.48 -8.03 5.26
N LEU A 368 3.22 -8.14 4.15
CA LEU A 368 4.25 -9.16 3.94
C LEU A 368 5.68 -8.66 4.17
N GLY A 369 5.86 -7.45 4.67
CA GLY A 369 7.16 -6.80 4.81
C GLY A 369 7.95 -7.17 6.08
N TYR A 370 7.84 -8.41 6.54
CA TYR A 370 8.60 -8.99 7.66
C TYR A 370 9.19 -10.33 7.23
N PRO A 371 10.36 -10.74 7.74
CA PRO A 371 11.05 -11.95 7.31
C PRO A 371 10.16 -13.20 7.36
N GLU A 372 9.45 -13.43 8.46
CA GLU A 372 8.58 -14.59 8.66
C GLU A 372 7.38 -14.59 7.69
N LYS A 373 6.81 -13.41 7.41
CA LYS A 373 5.68 -13.27 6.49
C LYS A 373 6.12 -13.37 5.03
N ALA A 374 7.28 -12.83 4.70
CA ALA A 374 7.90 -12.98 3.38
C ALA A 374 8.18 -14.44 3.08
N LEU A 375 8.81 -15.17 4.00
CA LEU A 375 9.08 -16.60 3.87
C LEU A 375 7.80 -17.43 3.75
N LEU A 376 6.75 -17.10 4.52
CA LEU A 376 5.45 -17.75 4.36
C LEU A 376 4.91 -17.53 2.95
N ALA A 377 4.92 -16.30 2.44
CA ALA A 377 4.43 -16.01 1.09
C ALA A 377 5.19 -16.80 0.02
N MET A 378 6.52 -16.84 0.09
CA MET A 378 7.34 -17.64 -0.81
C MET A 378 7.02 -19.15 -0.69
N SER A 379 6.84 -19.65 0.53
CA SER A 379 6.48 -21.07 0.78
C SER A 379 5.10 -21.44 0.25
N LEU A 380 4.19 -20.48 0.11
CA LEU A 380 2.88 -20.68 -0.50
C LEU A 380 2.92 -20.64 -2.03
N GLY A 381 4.04 -20.22 -2.64
CA GLY A 381 4.23 -20.18 -4.10
C GLY A 381 4.38 -18.78 -4.69
N CYS A 382 4.58 -17.73 -3.88
CA CYS A 382 4.94 -16.41 -4.40
C CYS A 382 6.33 -16.43 -5.01
N ASP A 383 6.49 -15.82 -6.16
CA ASP A 383 7.78 -15.57 -6.80
C ASP A 383 8.40 -14.25 -6.32
N ALA A 384 7.55 -13.32 -5.85
CA ALA A 384 7.93 -12.03 -5.27
C ALA A 384 6.85 -11.49 -4.33
N ILE A 385 7.18 -10.48 -3.53
CA ILE A 385 6.25 -9.77 -2.66
C ILE A 385 6.32 -8.26 -2.90
N ASN A 386 5.20 -7.59 -2.68
CA ASN A 386 5.08 -6.13 -2.68
C ASN A 386 4.81 -5.62 -1.26
N VAL A 387 5.63 -4.68 -0.79
CA VAL A 387 5.51 -4.05 0.54
C VAL A 387 5.03 -2.62 0.43
N GLY A 388 4.07 -2.21 1.25
CA GLY A 388 3.45 -0.88 1.19
C GLY A 388 3.62 -0.09 2.48
N ARG A 389 2.86 -0.40 3.50
CA ARG A 389 2.85 0.36 4.77
C ARG A 389 4.18 0.27 5.50
N GLU A 390 4.85 -0.84 5.42
CA GLU A 390 6.20 -1.02 5.98
C GLU A 390 7.19 -0.07 5.28
N ALA A 391 7.11 0.07 3.95
CA ALA A 391 7.88 1.07 3.22
C ALA A 391 7.53 2.51 3.63
N MET A 392 6.24 2.79 3.89
CA MET A 392 5.82 4.09 4.45
C MET A 392 6.44 4.33 5.83
N MET A 393 6.47 3.32 6.70
CA MET A 393 7.10 3.42 8.02
C MET A 393 8.60 3.69 7.90
N ALA A 394 9.28 3.03 6.98
CA ALA A 394 10.70 3.28 6.71
C ALA A 394 10.99 4.74 6.33
N VAL A 395 10.11 5.40 5.57
CA VAL A 395 10.26 6.83 5.22
C VAL A 395 9.65 7.79 6.25
N GLY A 396 9.05 7.30 7.34
CA GLY A 396 8.65 8.13 8.47
C GLY A 396 7.16 8.09 8.86
N CYS A 397 6.36 7.17 8.35
CA CYS A 397 5.00 6.96 8.85
C CYS A 397 5.03 6.43 10.30
N ILE A 398 4.19 6.96 11.16
CA ILE A 398 4.06 6.58 12.57
C ILE A 398 2.74 5.86 12.89
N GLN A 399 2.02 5.38 11.88
CA GLN A 399 0.73 4.73 12.03
C GLN A 399 -0.35 5.61 12.69
N ALA A 400 -0.32 6.93 12.46
CA ALA A 400 -1.32 7.85 13.00
C ALA A 400 -2.74 7.65 12.45
N GLN A 401 -2.93 6.81 11.43
CA GLN A 401 -4.21 6.44 10.81
C GLN A 401 -5.06 7.63 10.30
N ARG A 402 -4.41 8.78 10.06
CA ARG A 402 -5.05 10.02 9.54
C ARG A 402 -4.85 10.22 8.03
N CYS A 403 -4.62 9.12 7.27
CA CYS A 403 -4.31 9.19 5.85
C CYS A 403 -5.43 9.78 4.99
N HIS A 404 -6.68 9.66 5.43
CA HIS A 404 -7.88 10.15 4.72
C HIS A 404 -8.20 11.64 5.00
N THR A 405 -7.55 12.27 5.99
CA THR A 405 -7.95 13.58 6.51
C THR A 405 -7.15 14.76 5.95
N ASP A 406 -6.09 14.52 5.20
CA ASP A 406 -5.05 15.49 4.80
C ASP A 406 -4.21 16.06 5.97
N HIS A 407 -4.34 15.48 7.18
CA HIS A 407 -3.63 15.91 8.40
C HIS A 407 -2.64 14.85 8.90
N CYS A 408 -1.92 14.18 7.98
CA CYS A 408 -0.85 13.26 8.34
C CYS A 408 0.30 14.03 9.01
N PRO A 409 0.59 13.78 10.30
CA PRO A 409 1.53 14.60 11.07
C PRO A 409 2.99 14.49 10.60
N THR A 410 3.33 13.44 9.84
CA THR A 410 4.69 13.18 9.35
C THR A 410 4.90 13.56 7.88
N GLY A 411 3.88 14.13 7.23
CA GLY A 411 3.99 14.56 5.84
C GLY A 411 3.92 13.42 4.80
N VAL A 412 3.76 12.16 5.22
CA VAL A 412 3.76 11.00 4.30
C VAL A 412 2.49 10.95 3.46
N ALA A 413 1.30 11.06 4.08
CA ALA A 413 0.00 10.88 3.41
C ALA A 413 -0.86 12.15 3.43
N THR A 414 -0.28 13.28 3.07
CA THR A 414 -0.95 14.60 3.03
C THR A 414 -0.44 15.42 1.85
N GLN A 415 -1.23 16.38 1.39
CA GLN A 415 -0.83 17.40 0.41
C GLN A 415 -0.62 18.78 1.07
N ASN A 416 -0.79 18.88 2.40
CA ASN A 416 -0.56 20.09 3.15
C ASN A 416 0.92 20.47 3.12
N ARG A 417 1.24 21.64 2.55
CA ARG A 417 2.63 22.11 2.36
C ARG A 417 3.40 22.27 3.66
N TRP A 418 2.73 22.63 4.75
CA TRP A 418 3.39 22.76 6.05
C TRP A 418 3.84 21.40 6.60
N LEU A 419 2.98 20.38 6.49
CA LEU A 419 3.26 19.04 6.98
C LEU A 419 4.28 18.31 6.09
N THR A 420 4.17 18.45 4.76
CA THR A 420 5.09 17.77 3.82
C THR A 420 6.53 18.27 3.91
N ARG A 421 6.77 19.52 4.33
CA ARG A 421 8.14 20.05 4.50
C ARG A 421 8.99 19.28 5.50
N GLY A 422 8.37 18.59 6.45
CA GLY A 422 9.06 17.75 7.44
C GLY A 422 9.62 16.44 6.86
N LEU A 423 9.24 16.09 5.62
CA LEU A 423 9.72 14.91 4.95
C LEU A 423 10.75 15.30 3.87
N VAL A 424 12.03 15.10 4.18
CA VAL A 424 13.14 15.40 3.27
C VAL A 424 13.50 14.14 2.48
N PRO A 425 13.23 14.09 1.15
CA PRO A 425 13.43 12.86 0.36
C PRO A 425 14.86 12.32 0.41
N GLY A 426 15.87 13.20 0.39
CA GLY A 426 17.28 12.80 0.46
C GLY A 426 17.63 12.02 1.72
N ASP A 427 17.02 12.36 2.88
CA ASP A 427 17.25 11.69 4.15
C ASP A 427 16.40 10.41 4.32
N LYS A 428 15.26 10.34 3.61
CA LYS A 428 14.32 9.23 3.75
C LYS A 428 14.59 8.10 2.74
N ALA A 429 15.11 8.42 1.57
CA ALA A 429 15.43 7.42 0.56
C ALA A 429 16.42 6.34 1.04
N PRO A 430 17.54 6.68 1.70
CA PRO A 430 18.43 5.67 2.29
C PRO A 430 17.73 4.79 3.34
N ARG A 431 16.77 5.33 4.09
CA ARG A 431 16.01 4.54 5.07
C ARG A 431 15.18 3.45 4.43
N LEU A 432 14.50 3.77 3.32
CA LEU A 432 13.77 2.76 2.54
C LEU A 432 14.73 1.68 2.02
N ALA A 433 15.85 2.09 1.41
CA ALA A 433 16.83 1.15 0.89
C ALA A 433 17.35 0.21 2.00
N ASN A 434 17.72 0.76 3.16
CA ASN A 434 18.20 -0.03 4.29
C ASN A 434 17.17 -1.05 4.77
N TYR A 435 15.89 -0.65 4.88
CA TYR A 435 14.81 -1.54 5.25
C TYR A 435 14.66 -2.70 4.25
N ILE A 436 14.64 -2.43 2.94
CA ILE A 436 14.53 -3.46 1.89
C ILE A 436 15.75 -4.41 1.93
N ILE A 437 16.95 -3.86 2.10
CA ILE A 437 18.18 -4.65 2.21
C ILE A 437 18.15 -5.53 3.46
N GLN A 438 17.75 -4.98 4.62
CA GLN A 438 17.66 -5.76 5.85
C GLN A 438 16.61 -6.87 5.75
N LEU A 439 15.44 -6.61 5.16
CA LEU A 439 14.42 -7.63 4.92
C LEU A 439 14.92 -8.76 4.03
N ARG A 440 15.74 -8.46 3.03
CA ARG A 440 16.38 -9.49 2.17
C ARG A 440 17.48 -10.24 2.90
N LYS A 441 18.20 -9.59 3.79
CA LYS A 441 19.28 -10.18 4.56
C LYS A 441 18.79 -11.22 5.55
N GLU A 442 17.73 -10.94 6.29
CA GLU A 442 17.08 -11.85 7.24
C GLU A 442 16.22 -12.90 6.55
#